data_32a24af929359879e8b010982b3c839d
#
_entry.id   32a24af929359879e8b010982b3c839d
#
_cell.length_a   1.000
_cell.length_b   1.000
_cell.length_c   1.000
_cell.angle_alpha   90.00
_cell.angle_beta   90.00
_cell.angle_gamma   90.00
#
_symmetry.space_group_name_H-M   'P 1'
#
loop_
_entity.id
_entity.type
_entity.pdbx_description
1 polymer ?
#
loop_
_entity_poly.entity_id
_entity_poly.type
_entity_poly.pdbx_seq_one_letter_code
_entity_poly.pdbx_strand_id
1 'polypeptide(L)'
;SNVGLVSAAGYLNVREQPSTGSVTVGRLFSNCQVNIKSSVNNSEGSWYRITCGDVEGYVSAAYVLVGTAAKTAEDNIQNRYAVVTADQLNVRDSASDSANVVGTVYKDEEYAIIEDQGDFVKIHIANDEVGYVSKSGITIKTQFAQAQKVDNEFVSQELENFMIDINYSRNVYEQAMAEGTGEGYYRAYAAIVYAAEL
;
A
#
# COMPACT_ATOMS: atom_id res chain seq x y z
N SER A 1 -16.87 16.14 -0.54
CA SER A 1 -15.71 15.45 -1.11
C SER A 1 -15.97 13.95 -1.06
N ASN A 2 -15.92 13.27 -2.20
CA ASN A 2 -16.10 11.82 -2.28
C ASN A 2 -14.74 11.08 -2.08
N VAL A 3 -13.92 11.60 -1.19
CA VAL A 3 -12.59 11.05 -0.88
C VAL A 3 -12.63 10.46 0.52
N GLY A 4 -12.05 9.27 0.66
CA GLY A 4 -11.85 8.59 1.93
C GLY A 4 -10.40 8.23 2.16
N LEU A 5 -10.05 7.93 3.41
CA LEU A 5 -8.74 7.45 3.81
C LEU A 5 -8.88 6.07 4.46
N VAL A 6 -8.12 5.10 3.98
CA VAL A 6 -8.13 3.75 4.54
C VAL A 6 -7.49 3.72 5.92
N SER A 7 -8.18 3.07 6.86
CA SER A 7 -7.72 2.81 8.23
C SER A 7 -7.96 1.34 8.55
N ALA A 8 -6.97 0.50 8.30
CA ALA A 8 -7.02 -0.94 8.51
C ALA A 8 -5.73 -1.45 9.14
N ALA A 9 -5.82 -2.41 10.05
CA ALA A 9 -4.64 -3.13 10.53
C ALA A 9 -4.20 -4.14 9.45
N GLY A 10 -3.00 -3.92 8.88
CA GLY A 10 -2.52 -4.72 7.77
C GLY A 10 -3.03 -4.21 6.42
N TYR A 11 -3.92 -4.92 5.77
CA TYR A 11 -4.48 -4.54 4.48
C TYR A 11 -6.00 -4.71 4.42
N LEU A 12 -6.64 -3.96 3.52
CA LEU A 12 -8.06 -4.04 3.18
C LEU A 12 -8.20 -4.62 1.77
N ASN A 13 -8.93 -5.73 1.62
CA ASN A 13 -9.20 -6.29 0.30
C ASN A 13 -10.18 -5.40 -0.48
N VAL A 14 -9.85 -5.16 -1.75
CA VAL A 14 -10.76 -4.63 -2.75
C VAL A 14 -11.40 -5.79 -3.48
N ARG A 15 -12.72 -5.85 -3.49
CA ARG A 15 -13.52 -6.95 -4.05
C ARG A 15 -14.16 -6.55 -5.38
N GLU A 16 -14.37 -7.52 -6.25
CA GLU A 16 -15.09 -7.33 -7.51
C GLU A 16 -16.56 -6.97 -7.28
N GLN A 17 -17.18 -7.57 -6.25
CA GLN A 17 -18.56 -7.33 -5.82
C GLN A 17 -18.59 -6.97 -4.32
N PRO A 18 -19.65 -6.31 -3.82
CA PRO A 18 -19.77 -5.91 -2.42
C PRO A 18 -20.07 -7.10 -1.50
N SER A 19 -19.14 -8.05 -1.42
CA SER A 19 -19.24 -9.27 -0.61
C SER A 19 -17.86 -9.77 -0.21
N THR A 20 -17.75 -10.30 1.01
CA THR A 20 -16.53 -10.93 1.53
C THR A 20 -16.15 -12.20 0.78
N GLY A 21 -17.11 -12.87 0.15
CA GLY A 21 -16.89 -14.06 -0.70
C GLY A 21 -16.51 -13.74 -2.15
N SER A 22 -16.53 -12.47 -2.55
CA SER A 22 -16.18 -12.07 -3.91
C SER A 22 -14.66 -12.11 -4.17
N VAL A 23 -14.28 -12.22 -5.44
CA VAL A 23 -12.89 -12.19 -5.89
C VAL A 23 -12.19 -10.90 -5.42
N THR A 24 -10.97 -11.05 -4.92
CA THR A 24 -10.10 -9.92 -4.57
C THR A 24 -9.41 -9.41 -5.83
N VAL A 25 -9.58 -8.13 -6.13
CA VAL A 25 -8.97 -7.44 -7.29
C VAL A 25 -7.84 -6.50 -6.90
N GLY A 26 -7.69 -6.24 -5.61
CA GLY A 26 -6.62 -5.39 -5.08
C GLY A 26 -6.55 -5.42 -3.56
N ARG A 27 -5.51 -4.78 -3.04
CA ARG A 27 -5.30 -4.54 -1.61
C ARG A 27 -4.95 -3.11 -1.36
N LEU A 28 -5.54 -2.53 -0.32
CA LEU A 28 -5.24 -1.20 0.19
C LEU A 28 -4.61 -1.31 1.56
N PHE A 29 -3.71 -0.40 1.84
CA PHE A 29 -3.05 -0.30 3.15
C PHE A 29 -3.55 0.95 3.88
N SER A 30 -3.32 1.06 5.18
CA SER A 30 -3.60 2.29 5.92
C SER A 30 -2.92 3.46 5.23
N ASN A 31 -3.62 4.59 5.20
CA ASN A 31 -3.22 5.82 4.51
C ASN A 31 -3.27 5.75 2.96
N CYS A 32 -3.90 4.73 2.36
CA CYS A 32 -4.35 4.84 0.97
C CYS A 32 -5.50 5.84 0.90
N GLN A 33 -5.39 6.83 0.02
CA GLN A 33 -6.50 7.72 -0.31
C GLN A 33 -7.35 7.09 -1.41
N VAL A 34 -8.66 7.00 -1.22
CA VAL A 34 -9.59 6.42 -2.16
C VAL A 34 -10.60 7.43 -2.66
N ASN A 35 -10.97 7.33 -3.94
CA ASN A 35 -12.11 8.07 -4.49
C ASN A 35 -13.36 7.19 -4.40
N ILE A 36 -14.36 7.64 -3.63
CA ILE A 36 -15.63 6.93 -3.44
C ILE A 36 -16.56 7.29 -4.58
N LYS A 37 -16.97 6.29 -5.36
CA LYS A 37 -17.87 6.43 -6.50
C LYS A 37 -19.34 6.26 -6.10
N SER A 38 -19.61 5.29 -5.23
CA SER A 38 -20.95 5.00 -4.72
C SER A 38 -20.89 4.20 -3.43
N SER A 39 -22.04 4.08 -2.75
CA SER A 39 -22.21 3.23 -1.58
C SER A 39 -23.31 2.19 -1.82
N VAL A 40 -23.15 1.02 -1.23
CA VAL A 40 -24.11 -0.10 -1.28
C VAL A 40 -24.25 -0.64 0.15
N ASN A 41 -25.49 -0.90 0.56
CA ASN A 41 -25.80 -1.58 1.81
C ASN A 41 -26.43 -2.94 1.50
N ASN A 42 -25.94 -3.99 2.15
CA ASN A 42 -26.46 -5.34 2.04
C ASN A 42 -26.40 -6.06 3.38
N SER A 43 -26.68 -7.38 3.40
CA SER A 43 -26.64 -8.18 4.63
C SER A 43 -25.27 -8.28 5.29
N GLU A 44 -24.19 -8.02 4.57
CA GLU A 44 -22.83 -8.02 5.10
C GLU A 44 -22.38 -6.61 5.60
N GLY A 45 -23.23 -5.61 5.48
CA GLY A 45 -22.98 -4.23 5.92
C GLY A 45 -22.89 -3.23 4.79
N SER A 46 -22.18 -2.11 5.06
CA SER A 46 -22.00 -1.03 4.11
C SER A 46 -20.70 -1.19 3.31
N TRP A 47 -20.78 -0.97 2.02
CA TRP A 47 -19.66 -1.06 1.08
C TRP A 47 -19.53 0.23 0.28
N TYR A 48 -18.31 0.60 -0.02
CA TYR A 48 -17.99 1.66 -0.98
C TYR A 48 -17.43 1.06 -2.27
N ARG A 49 -17.95 1.49 -3.42
CA ARG A 49 -17.25 1.33 -4.70
C ARG A 49 -16.19 2.43 -4.79
N ILE A 50 -14.94 2.06 -4.97
CA ILE A 50 -13.81 2.99 -4.92
C ILE A 50 -12.86 2.82 -6.11
N THR A 51 -12.06 3.87 -6.34
CA THR A 51 -10.83 3.79 -7.13
C THR A 51 -9.65 4.26 -6.29
N CYS A 52 -8.49 3.61 -6.44
CA CYS A 52 -7.21 3.99 -5.87
C CYS A 52 -6.10 3.60 -6.85
N GLY A 53 -5.50 4.58 -7.52
CA GLY A 53 -4.61 4.31 -8.65
C GLY A 53 -5.34 3.53 -9.74
N ASP A 54 -4.77 2.39 -10.14
CA ASP A 54 -5.34 1.47 -11.15
C ASP A 54 -6.23 0.37 -10.54
N VAL A 55 -6.46 0.40 -9.22
CA VAL A 55 -7.36 -0.52 -8.52
C VAL A 55 -8.76 0.06 -8.44
N GLU A 56 -9.76 -0.69 -8.90
CA GLU A 56 -11.18 -0.36 -8.77
C GLU A 56 -11.95 -1.56 -8.24
N GLY A 57 -12.92 -1.32 -7.35
CA GLY A 57 -13.80 -2.34 -6.79
C GLY A 57 -14.49 -1.90 -5.52
N TYR A 58 -14.92 -2.86 -4.72
CA TYR A 58 -15.67 -2.65 -3.49
C TYR A 58 -14.83 -2.92 -2.25
N VAL A 59 -14.97 -2.04 -1.26
CA VAL A 59 -14.36 -2.18 0.06
C VAL A 59 -15.41 -2.03 1.15
N SER A 60 -15.21 -2.70 2.28
CA SER A 60 -16.05 -2.46 3.46
C SER A 60 -15.89 -1.02 3.94
N ALA A 61 -17.01 -0.31 4.07
CA ALA A 61 -17.03 1.08 4.51
C ALA A 61 -16.51 1.27 5.96
N ALA A 62 -16.53 0.20 6.77
CA ALA A 62 -16.05 0.22 8.15
C ALA A 62 -14.55 0.57 8.28
N TYR A 63 -13.78 0.37 7.21
CA TYR A 63 -12.33 0.62 7.19
C TYR A 63 -11.94 1.85 6.36
N VAL A 64 -12.91 2.70 6.02
CA VAL A 64 -12.67 3.92 5.25
C VAL A 64 -13.19 5.12 6.02
N LEU A 65 -12.28 5.96 6.47
CA LEU A 65 -12.61 7.23 7.10
C LEU A 65 -13.07 8.22 6.04
N VAL A 66 -14.08 9.03 6.37
CA VAL A 66 -14.63 10.06 5.49
C VAL A 66 -14.82 11.38 6.23
N GLY A 67 -14.96 12.48 5.50
CA GLY A 67 -15.22 13.80 6.07
C GLY A 67 -14.14 14.25 7.05
N THR A 68 -14.54 14.77 8.20
CA THR A 68 -13.62 15.31 9.21
C THR A 68 -12.65 14.25 9.74
N ALA A 69 -13.11 12.99 9.92
CA ALA A 69 -12.26 11.90 10.40
C ALA A 69 -11.13 11.59 9.40
N ALA A 70 -11.43 11.56 8.10
CA ALA A 70 -10.43 11.39 7.07
C ALA A 70 -9.43 12.54 7.06
N LYS A 71 -9.90 13.79 7.15
CA LYS A 71 -9.03 14.97 7.18
C LYS A 71 -8.10 14.97 8.38
N THR A 72 -8.61 14.66 9.58
CA THR A 72 -7.79 14.58 10.79
C THR A 72 -6.72 13.48 10.67
N ALA A 73 -7.07 12.32 10.10
CA ALA A 73 -6.13 11.24 9.91
C ALA A 73 -5.06 11.59 8.85
N GLU A 74 -5.46 12.27 7.76
CA GLU A 74 -4.55 12.76 6.72
C GLU A 74 -3.52 13.75 7.29
N ASP A 75 -3.96 14.69 8.14
CA ASP A 75 -3.09 15.67 8.77
C ASP A 75 -2.04 15.03 9.71
N ASN A 76 -2.28 13.82 10.17
CA ASN A 76 -1.36 13.02 11.00
C ASN A 76 -0.43 12.10 10.20
N ILE A 77 -0.54 12.04 8.87
CA ILE A 77 0.37 11.25 8.04
C ILE A 77 1.77 11.86 8.09
N GLN A 78 2.75 11.06 8.51
CA GLN A 78 4.14 11.52 8.68
C GLN A 78 4.90 11.65 7.34
N ASN A 79 4.46 10.94 6.30
CA ASN A 79 5.12 10.96 4.98
C ASN A 79 4.66 12.18 4.18
N ARG A 80 5.26 13.34 4.48
CA ARG A 80 4.95 14.64 3.88
C ARG A 80 6.20 15.31 3.35
N TYR A 81 6.02 16.09 2.29
CA TYR A 81 7.08 16.84 1.62
C TYR A 81 6.72 18.31 1.53
N ALA A 82 7.71 19.17 1.77
CA ALA A 82 7.66 20.58 1.45
C ALA A 82 8.03 20.76 -0.03
N VAL A 83 7.10 21.23 -0.84
CA VAL A 83 7.36 21.64 -2.23
C VAL A 83 7.57 23.13 -2.25
N VAL A 84 8.74 23.59 -2.65
CA VAL A 84 9.10 25.00 -2.64
C VAL A 84 8.35 25.73 -3.76
N THR A 85 7.61 26.78 -3.42
CA THR A 85 6.84 27.61 -4.36
C THR A 85 7.47 28.99 -4.61
N ALA A 86 8.26 29.47 -3.66
CA ALA A 86 9.05 30.69 -3.83
C ALA A 86 10.24 30.46 -4.77
N ASP A 87 10.65 31.46 -5.53
CA ASP A 87 11.82 31.36 -6.40
C ASP A 87 13.10 30.99 -5.62
N GLN A 88 13.23 31.55 -4.42
CA GLN A 88 14.24 31.23 -3.42
C GLN A 88 13.62 31.27 -2.03
N LEU A 89 14.02 30.36 -1.16
CA LEU A 89 13.57 30.30 0.22
C LEU A 89 14.75 30.02 1.16
N ASN A 90 14.91 30.86 2.17
CA ASN A 90 15.97 30.68 3.16
C ASN A 90 15.70 29.47 4.04
N VAL A 91 16.72 28.64 4.22
CA VAL A 91 16.77 27.59 5.23
C VAL A 91 17.45 28.17 6.47
N ARG A 92 16.83 27.99 7.64
CA ARG A 92 17.29 28.58 8.90
C ARG A 92 17.65 27.50 9.92
N ASP A 93 18.44 27.89 10.92
CA ASP A 93 18.86 26.99 12.01
C ASP A 93 17.77 26.77 13.07
N SER A 94 16.73 27.60 13.09
CA SER A 94 15.57 27.45 13.98
C SER A 94 14.29 28.00 13.34
N ALA A 95 13.13 27.70 13.92
CA ALA A 95 11.80 28.05 13.44
C ALA A 95 11.46 29.53 13.70
N SER A 96 12.22 30.48 13.13
CA SER A 96 12.04 31.91 13.32
C SER A 96 12.57 32.69 12.11
N ASP A 97 11.88 33.79 11.75
CA ASP A 97 12.34 34.71 10.71
C ASP A 97 13.63 35.45 11.07
N SER A 98 13.94 35.55 12.36
CA SER A 98 15.17 36.18 12.88
C SER A 98 16.33 35.17 13.05
N ALA A 99 16.10 33.89 12.83
CA ALA A 99 17.12 32.85 12.93
C ALA A 99 18.17 32.96 11.81
N ASN A 100 19.36 32.42 12.06
CA ASN A 100 20.45 32.47 11.08
C ASN A 100 20.07 31.68 9.82
N VAL A 101 20.43 32.21 8.65
CA VAL A 101 20.30 31.51 7.39
C VAL A 101 21.48 30.56 7.24
N VAL A 102 21.19 29.27 7.08
CA VAL A 102 22.18 28.20 6.93
C VAL A 102 22.20 27.60 5.52
N GLY A 103 21.24 27.98 4.68
CA GLY A 103 21.15 27.54 3.30
C GLY A 103 20.03 28.21 2.53
N THR A 104 19.86 27.83 1.28
CA THR A 104 18.80 28.29 0.38
C THR A 104 18.27 27.13 -0.43
N VAL A 105 16.95 27.04 -0.56
CA VAL A 105 16.26 26.10 -1.44
C VAL A 105 15.49 26.86 -2.52
N TYR A 106 15.23 26.19 -3.65
CA TYR A 106 14.74 26.82 -4.84
C TYR A 106 13.39 26.25 -5.28
N LYS A 107 12.69 27.00 -6.11
CA LYS A 107 11.40 26.64 -6.64
C LYS A 107 11.39 25.23 -7.26
N ASP A 108 10.29 24.52 -7.04
CA ASP A 108 10.00 23.16 -7.50
C ASP A 108 10.85 22.05 -6.83
N GLU A 109 11.75 22.40 -5.91
CA GLU A 109 12.45 21.39 -5.10
C GLU A 109 11.51 20.83 -4.04
N GLU A 110 11.68 19.52 -3.74
CA GLU A 110 10.90 18.78 -2.75
C GLU A 110 11.80 18.25 -1.62
N TYR A 111 11.38 18.46 -0.38
CA TYR A 111 12.15 18.06 0.80
C TYR A 111 11.24 17.35 1.81
N ALA A 112 11.70 16.22 2.34
CA ALA A 112 10.96 15.50 3.38
C ALA A 112 10.78 16.38 4.62
N ILE A 113 9.55 16.47 5.13
CA ILE A 113 9.22 17.16 6.38
C ILE A 113 9.48 16.21 7.54
N ILE A 114 10.29 16.65 8.49
CA ILE A 114 10.62 15.90 9.71
C ILE A 114 9.68 16.32 10.84
N GLU A 115 9.41 17.62 10.94
CA GLU A 115 8.65 18.20 12.04
C GLU A 115 7.89 19.45 11.59
N ASP A 116 6.70 19.64 12.15
CA ASP A 116 5.87 20.82 11.94
C ASP A 116 5.94 21.73 13.17
N GLN A 117 6.37 22.97 13.00
CA GLN A 117 6.52 23.96 14.07
C GLN A 117 5.81 25.28 13.73
N GLY A 118 4.48 25.25 13.74
CA GLY A 118 3.66 26.45 13.51
C GLY A 118 3.80 27.00 12.10
N ASP A 119 4.44 28.17 11.94
CA ASP A 119 4.65 28.81 10.62
C ASP A 119 5.86 28.26 9.86
N PHE A 120 6.60 27.34 10.46
CA PHE A 120 7.77 26.69 9.88
C PHE A 120 7.61 25.18 9.84
N VAL A 121 8.36 24.54 8.93
CA VAL A 121 8.59 23.10 8.94
C VAL A 121 10.09 22.85 8.97
N LYS A 122 10.48 21.80 9.71
CA LYS A 122 11.83 21.26 9.67
C LYS A 122 11.93 20.29 8.51
N ILE A 123 12.90 20.48 7.64
CA ILE A 123 13.11 19.66 6.45
C ILE A 123 14.47 18.96 6.51
N HIS A 124 14.54 17.82 5.84
CA HIS A 124 15.78 17.11 5.55
C HIS A 124 16.33 17.65 4.23
N ILE A 125 17.55 18.17 4.22
CA ILE A 125 18.15 18.81 3.03
C ILE A 125 18.96 17.77 2.26
N ALA A 126 20.10 17.34 2.80
CA ALA A 126 20.97 16.32 2.25
C ALA A 126 21.98 15.87 3.33
N ASN A 127 22.57 14.68 3.20
CA ASN A 127 23.65 14.19 4.07
C ASN A 127 23.40 14.36 5.58
N ASP A 128 22.16 14.08 6.02
CA ASP A 128 21.69 14.26 7.40
C ASP A 128 21.61 15.73 7.88
N GLU A 129 21.80 16.71 6.99
CA GLU A 129 21.57 18.11 7.29
C GLU A 129 20.07 18.42 7.33
N VAL A 130 19.68 19.18 8.33
CA VAL A 130 18.31 19.62 8.56
C VAL A 130 18.26 21.14 8.73
N GLY A 131 17.10 21.70 8.46
CA GLY A 131 16.87 23.13 8.66
C GLY A 131 15.39 23.48 8.61
N TYR A 132 15.06 24.73 8.90
CA TYR A 132 13.70 25.22 8.95
C TYR A 132 13.40 26.14 7.77
N VAL A 133 12.24 25.93 7.15
CA VAL A 133 11.72 26.79 6.08
C VAL A 133 10.33 27.30 6.47
N SER A 134 10.03 28.53 6.06
CA SER A 134 8.70 29.13 6.28
C SER A 134 7.65 28.45 5.41
N LYS A 135 6.50 28.14 5.98
CA LYS A 135 5.35 27.62 5.25
C LYS A 135 4.80 28.56 4.19
N SER A 136 5.07 29.87 4.30
CA SER A 136 4.66 30.86 3.30
C SER A 136 5.32 30.66 1.93
N GLY A 137 6.47 29.98 1.86
CA GLY A 137 7.22 29.72 0.63
C GLY A 137 7.09 28.30 0.11
N ILE A 138 6.19 27.49 0.68
CA ILE A 138 6.01 26.08 0.29
C ILE A 138 4.54 25.69 0.18
N THR A 139 4.27 24.58 -0.50
CA THR A 139 3.07 23.78 -0.31
C THR A 139 3.44 22.45 0.32
N ILE A 140 2.52 21.87 1.12
CA ILE A 140 2.74 20.56 1.74
C ILE A 140 2.06 19.51 0.86
N LYS A 141 2.85 18.52 0.41
CA LYS A 141 2.41 17.35 -0.33
C LYS A 141 2.43 16.14 0.59
N THR A 142 1.26 15.55 0.83
CA THR A 142 1.14 14.28 1.56
C THR A 142 1.34 13.13 0.60
N GLN A 143 2.23 12.20 0.93
CA GLN A 143 2.40 10.98 0.17
C GLN A 143 1.53 9.88 0.76
N PHE A 144 0.47 9.54 0.05
CA PHE A 144 -0.43 8.44 0.40
C PHE A 144 0.19 7.09 0.09
N ALA A 145 -0.22 6.06 0.84
CA ALA A 145 0.12 4.69 0.52
C ALA A 145 -0.49 4.30 -0.83
N GLN A 146 0.18 3.42 -1.55
CA GLN A 146 -0.26 2.96 -2.87
C GLN A 146 -1.09 1.68 -2.74
N ALA A 147 -2.10 1.55 -3.60
CA ALA A 147 -2.84 0.31 -3.77
C ALA A 147 -1.97 -0.75 -4.45
N GLN A 148 -2.20 -2.00 -4.11
CA GLN A 148 -1.62 -3.14 -4.79
C GLN A 148 -2.71 -3.84 -5.61
N LYS A 149 -2.55 -3.89 -6.92
CA LYS A 149 -3.42 -4.68 -7.79
C LYS A 149 -3.15 -6.17 -7.60
N VAL A 150 -4.21 -6.98 -7.56
CA VAL A 150 -4.10 -8.44 -7.55
C VAL A 150 -4.33 -8.95 -8.96
N ASP A 151 -3.36 -9.65 -9.50
CA ASP A 151 -3.45 -10.31 -10.79
C ASP A 151 -4.03 -11.72 -10.58
N ASN A 152 -5.34 -11.82 -10.77
CA ASN A 152 -6.07 -13.08 -10.60
C ASN A 152 -5.78 -14.09 -11.73
N GLU A 153 -5.38 -13.62 -12.90
CA GLU A 153 -4.99 -14.50 -14.00
C GLU A 153 -3.66 -15.20 -13.68
N PHE A 154 -2.69 -14.44 -13.18
CA PHE A 154 -1.42 -15.00 -12.71
C PHE A 154 -1.61 -16.01 -11.58
N VAL A 155 -2.41 -15.65 -10.57
CA VAL A 155 -2.71 -16.55 -9.42
C VAL A 155 -3.40 -17.83 -9.89
N SER A 156 -4.32 -17.75 -10.86
CA SER A 156 -5.00 -18.92 -11.44
C SER A 156 -4.02 -19.81 -12.19
N GLN A 157 -3.11 -19.23 -12.97
CA GLN A 157 -2.09 -19.98 -13.70
C GLN A 157 -1.11 -20.70 -12.76
N GLU A 158 -0.66 -20.02 -11.69
CA GLU A 158 0.21 -20.63 -10.69
C GLU A 158 -0.50 -21.79 -9.97
N LEU A 159 -1.79 -21.65 -9.66
CA LEU A 159 -2.58 -22.71 -9.06
C LEU A 159 -2.73 -23.93 -10.00
N GLU A 160 -2.97 -23.70 -11.29
CA GLU A 160 -3.02 -24.76 -12.30
C GLU A 160 -1.69 -25.49 -12.40
N ASN A 161 -0.57 -24.77 -12.44
CA ASN A 161 0.78 -25.34 -12.46
C ASN A 161 1.03 -26.21 -11.22
N PHE A 162 0.68 -25.70 -10.05
CA PHE A 162 0.78 -26.43 -8.80
C PHE A 162 -0.04 -27.73 -8.80
N MET A 163 -1.27 -27.70 -9.34
CA MET A 163 -2.11 -28.91 -9.46
C MET A 163 -1.55 -29.93 -10.46
N ILE A 164 -0.92 -29.47 -11.53
CA ILE A 164 -0.23 -30.36 -12.49
C ILE A 164 0.92 -31.06 -11.79
N ASP A 165 1.74 -30.37 -11.02
CA ASP A 165 2.89 -30.91 -10.30
C ASP A 165 2.48 -31.92 -9.22
N ILE A 166 1.40 -31.64 -8.48
CA ILE A 166 0.83 -32.58 -7.51
C ILE A 166 0.34 -33.85 -8.20
N ASN A 167 -0.37 -33.73 -9.32
CA ASN A 167 -0.87 -34.87 -10.07
C ASN A 167 0.28 -35.72 -10.65
N TYR A 168 1.33 -35.07 -11.14
CA TYR A 168 2.54 -35.76 -11.59
C TYR A 168 3.17 -36.58 -10.44
N SER A 169 3.39 -35.96 -9.29
CA SER A 169 3.96 -36.63 -8.11
C SER A 169 3.11 -37.79 -7.64
N ARG A 170 1.79 -37.68 -7.65
CA ARG A 170 0.87 -38.76 -7.32
C ARG A 170 1.00 -39.94 -8.31
N ASN A 171 1.06 -39.66 -9.60
CA ASN A 171 1.21 -40.70 -10.61
C ASN A 171 2.53 -41.44 -10.47
N VAL A 172 3.64 -40.74 -10.23
CA VAL A 172 4.95 -41.33 -9.97
C VAL A 172 4.91 -42.24 -8.74
N TYR A 173 4.28 -41.78 -7.67
CA TYR A 173 4.11 -42.55 -6.43
C TYR A 173 3.32 -43.85 -6.68
N GLU A 174 2.16 -43.76 -7.33
CA GLU A 174 1.29 -44.91 -7.60
C GLU A 174 1.99 -45.96 -8.44
N GLN A 175 2.69 -45.53 -9.53
CA GLN A 175 3.47 -46.43 -10.38
C GLN A 175 4.62 -47.09 -9.60
N ALA A 176 5.37 -46.31 -8.83
CA ALA A 176 6.50 -46.82 -8.06
C ALA A 176 6.06 -47.80 -6.98
N MET A 177 4.93 -47.59 -6.34
CA MET A 177 4.35 -48.54 -5.37
C MET A 177 3.87 -49.83 -6.01
N ALA A 178 3.32 -49.74 -7.23
CA ALA A 178 2.86 -50.92 -8.00
C ALA A 178 4.01 -51.85 -8.42
N GLU A 179 5.22 -51.34 -8.59
CA GLU A 179 6.41 -52.16 -8.91
C GLU A 179 6.82 -53.08 -7.77
N GLY A 180 6.57 -52.71 -6.50
CA GLY A 180 6.86 -53.50 -5.31
C GLY A 180 8.35 -53.82 -5.09
N THR A 181 9.24 -53.00 -5.66
CA THR A 181 10.69 -53.14 -5.53
C THR A 181 11.29 -52.11 -4.58
N GLY A 182 12.48 -52.37 -4.06
CA GLY A 182 13.19 -51.38 -3.22
C GLY A 182 13.48 -50.07 -3.95
N GLU A 183 13.75 -50.11 -5.25
CA GLU A 183 13.92 -48.93 -6.09
C GLU A 183 12.59 -48.22 -6.31
N GLY A 184 11.47 -48.95 -6.51
CA GLY A 184 10.14 -48.38 -6.60
C GLY A 184 9.76 -47.63 -5.32
N TYR A 185 10.00 -48.23 -4.15
CA TYR A 185 9.72 -47.56 -2.87
C TYR A 185 10.55 -46.27 -2.66
N TYR A 186 11.79 -46.25 -3.11
CA TYR A 186 12.62 -45.06 -3.08
C TYR A 186 12.06 -43.92 -3.95
N ARG A 187 11.64 -44.24 -5.21
CA ARG A 187 11.01 -43.26 -6.11
C ARG A 187 9.68 -42.78 -5.58
N ALA A 188 8.88 -43.64 -4.92
CA ALA A 188 7.64 -43.25 -4.25
C ALA A 188 7.90 -42.25 -3.12
N TYR A 189 8.93 -42.50 -2.31
CA TYR A 189 9.35 -41.54 -1.26
C TYR A 189 9.78 -40.20 -1.84
N ALA A 190 10.61 -40.22 -2.90
CA ALA A 190 11.06 -38.99 -3.56
C ALA A 190 9.89 -38.16 -4.12
N ALA A 191 8.87 -38.83 -4.68
CA ALA A 191 7.67 -38.14 -5.18
C ALA A 191 6.86 -37.45 -4.05
N ILE A 192 6.77 -38.07 -2.86
CA ILE A 192 6.13 -37.46 -1.68
C ILE A 192 6.91 -36.22 -1.23
N VAL A 193 8.24 -36.33 -1.13
CA VAL A 193 9.11 -35.22 -0.74
C VAL A 193 8.96 -34.06 -1.72
N TYR A 194 8.99 -34.31 -3.01
CA TYR A 194 8.79 -33.28 -4.04
C TYR A 194 7.45 -32.57 -3.88
N ALA A 195 6.35 -33.31 -3.70
CA ALA A 195 5.03 -32.72 -3.51
C ALA A 195 4.93 -31.87 -2.22
N ALA A 196 5.69 -32.24 -1.17
CA ALA A 196 5.71 -31.52 0.10
C ALA A 196 6.54 -30.21 0.03
N GLU A 197 7.43 -30.08 -0.95
CA GLU A 197 8.30 -28.91 -1.17
C GLU A 197 7.68 -27.89 -2.13
N LEU A 198 6.58 -28.22 -2.82
CA LEU A 198 5.83 -27.31 -3.70
C LEU A 198 5.06 -26.24 -2.88
#